data_c3170035ce2741e189c1e05304ddaa54
#
_entry.id   c3170035ce2741e189c1e05304ddaa54
#
_cell.length_a   1.000
_cell.length_b   1.000
_cell.length_c   1.000
_cell.angle_alpha   90.00
_cell.angle_beta   90.00
_cell.angle_gamma   90.00
#
_symmetry.space_group_name_H-M   'P 1'
#
loop_
_entity.id
_entity.type
_entity.pdbx_description
1 polymer ?
#
loop_
_entity_poly.entity_id
_entity_poly.type
_entity_poly.pdbx_seq_one_letter_code
_entity_poly.pdbx_strand_id
1 'polypeptide(L)'
;QETRQKVRKLTRNLAKLERLPKEDYDRLIKLGNQVPQALLDQAAMLKKQSLKLNTLSQNIRERLSIDELARSLAHEDESSVDLLRSALLIARLENPDFDMEAYLKKAENIALQISAHFPKQASGEEKLKILVHQLFQEMGFHGSTLDYSHPSNSYMNEVMDDREGLPITLSVLFIELANRLDLPVSGLGLPGHFIAVYREKVGSDSKEILIDPFGGKIVTRKEAAKIVGIELSERDFIPSKKKDIITRMIRNLIHFGGNQ
;
A
#
# COMPACT_ATOMS: atom_id res chain seq x y z
N GLN A 1 2.28 50.07 7.45
CA GLN A 1 2.48 49.05 8.53
C GLN A 1 1.31 49.07 9.53
N GLU A 2 0.88 50.25 9.97
CA GLU A 2 -0.20 50.43 10.95
C GLU A 2 -1.56 49.89 10.48
N THR A 3 -1.95 50.14 9.23
CA THR A 3 -3.20 49.64 8.64
C THR A 3 -3.21 48.10 8.61
N ARG A 4 -2.10 47.47 8.23
CA ARG A 4 -1.97 46.00 8.22
C ARG A 4 -2.13 45.37 9.61
N GLN A 5 -1.62 46.04 10.66
CA GLN A 5 -1.79 45.56 12.04
C GLN A 5 -3.25 45.69 12.50
N LYS A 6 -3.93 46.82 12.19
CA LYS A 6 -5.34 47.01 12.52
C LYS A 6 -6.24 46.01 11.79
N VAL A 7 -6.00 45.77 10.49
CA VAL A 7 -6.71 44.75 9.71
C VAL A 7 -6.55 43.35 10.34
N ARG A 8 -5.31 42.96 10.66
CA ARG A 8 -5.06 41.67 11.34
C ARG A 8 -5.79 41.50 12.65
N LYS A 9 -5.85 42.57 13.47
CA LYS A 9 -6.55 42.55 14.76
C LYS A 9 -8.06 42.32 14.58
N LEU A 10 -8.67 43.04 13.62
CA LEU A 10 -10.13 42.99 13.35
C LEU A 10 -10.52 41.65 12.69
N THR A 11 -9.64 41.05 11.90
CA THR A 11 -9.94 39.77 11.21
C THR A 11 -9.45 38.56 11.96
N ARG A 12 -8.89 38.69 13.17
CA ARG A 12 -8.32 37.58 13.95
C ARG A 12 -9.29 36.42 14.21
N ASN A 13 -10.57 36.76 14.39
CA ASN A 13 -11.60 35.77 14.72
C ASN A 13 -12.48 35.38 13.52
N LEU A 14 -12.08 35.77 12.29
CA LEU A 14 -12.88 35.54 11.08
C LEU A 14 -13.19 34.08 10.87
N ALA A 15 -12.24 33.16 11.21
CA ALA A 15 -12.44 31.72 11.12
C ALA A 15 -13.52 31.12 12.04
N LYS A 16 -13.94 31.90 13.06
CA LYS A 16 -14.98 31.51 14.03
C LYS A 16 -16.34 32.15 13.75
N LEU A 17 -16.42 33.02 12.74
CA LEU A 17 -17.59 33.82 12.44
C LEU A 17 -18.09 33.50 11.03
N GLU A 18 -19.36 33.25 10.86
CA GLU A 18 -19.98 33.14 9.52
C GLU A 18 -19.89 34.46 8.75
N ARG A 19 -19.98 35.59 9.46
CA ARG A 19 -19.84 36.94 8.91
C ARG A 19 -19.12 37.85 9.90
N LEU A 20 -18.37 38.83 9.35
CA LEU A 20 -17.75 39.85 10.16
C LEU A 20 -18.84 40.71 10.81
N PRO A 21 -18.79 41.03 12.15
CA PRO A 21 -19.72 41.92 12.79
C PRO A 21 -19.77 43.29 12.10
N LYS A 22 -20.95 43.89 12.01
CA LYS A 22 -21.16 45.17 11.33
C LYS A 22 -20.21 46.25 11.84
N GLU A 23 -20.01 46.32 13.16
CA GLU A 23 -19.11 47.29 13.78
C GLU A 23 -17.66 47.16 13.32
N ASP A 24 -17.16 45.92 13.16
CA ASP A 24 -15.80 45.66 12.69
C ASP A 24 -15.69 45.92 11.19
N TYR A 25 -16.75 45.67 10.42
CA TYR A 25 -16.83 46.05 9.02
C TYR A 25 -16.79 47.59 8.84
N ASP A 26 -17.55 48.32 9.61
CA ASP A 26 -17.56 49.77 9.58
C ASP A 26 -16.21 50.38 10.03
N ARG A 27 -15.54 49.73 10.98
CA ARG A 27 -14.16 50.11 11.38
C ARG A 27 -13.16 49.90 10.24
N LEU A 28 -13.28 48.79 9.49
CA LEU A 28 -12.44 48.54 8.32
C LEU A 28 -12.65 49.58 7.23
N ILE A 29 -13.91 49.97 6.94
CA ILE A 29 -14.22 51.02 5.96
C ILE A 29 -13.57 52.35 6.37
N LYS A 30 -13.61 52.72 7.64
CA LYS A 30 -13.01 53.96 8.16
C LYS A 30 -11.48 54.00 8.02
N LEU A 31 -10.81 52.84 7.86
CA LEU A 31 -9.38 52.78 7.60
C LEU A 31 -9.00 53.10 6.14
N GLY A 32 -9.98 53.25 5.24
CA GLY A 32 -9.83 53.77 3.89
C GLY A 32 -9.38 52.76 2.84
N ASN A 33 -8.99 53.24 1.66
CA ASN A 33 -8.75 52.48 0.43
C ASN A 33 -7.59 51.48 0.50
N GLN A 34 -6.79 51.48 1.53
CA GLN A 34 -5.68 50.50 1.70
C GLN A 34 -6.16 49.19 2.31
N VAL A 35 -7.37 49.10 2.82
CA VAL A 35 -7.92 47.92 3.51
C VAL A 35 -8.05 46.72 2.55
N PRO A 36 -8.65 46.86 1.37
CA PRO A 36 -8.75 45.72 0.43
C PRO A 36 -7.39 45.10 0.13
N GLN A 37 -6.37 45.91 -0.16
CA GLN A 37 -5.03 45.39 -0.44
C GLN A 37 -4.40 44.71 0.79
N ALA A 38 -4.59 45.29 1.99
CA ALA A 38 -4.09 44.69 3.24
C ALA A 38 -4.74 43.32 3.54
N LEU A 39 -6.03 43.17 3.21
CA LEU A 39 -6.76 41.88 3.30
C LEU A 39 -6.22 40.88 2.33
N LEU A 40 -5.97 41.27 1.07
CA LEU A 40 -5.38 40.40 0.05
C LEU A 40 -3.97 39.94 0.44
N ASP A 41 -3.13 40.87 0.94
CA ASP A 41 -1.79 40.56 1.43
C ASP A 41 -1.84 39.54 2.60
N GLN A 42 -2.82 39.70 3.51
CA GLN A 42 -3.02 38.78 4.62
C GLN A 42 -3.50 37.40 4.14
N ALA A 43 -4.41 37.34 3.19
CA ALA A 43 -4.88 36.12 2.59
C ALA A 43 -3.74 35.37 1.90
N ALA A 44 -2.90 36.05 1.12
CA ALA A 44 -1.73 35.48 0.47
C ALA A 44 -0.72 34.91 1.50
N MET A 45 -0.50 35.62 2.62
CA MET A 45 0.37 35.15 3.68
C MET A 45 -0.18 33.90 4.39
N LEU A 46 -1.48 33.86 4.69
CA LEU A 46 -2.15 32.69 5.28
C LEU A 46 -2.10 31.48 4.34
N LYS A 47 -2.33 31.69 3.04
CA LYS A 47 -2.20 30.65 2.02
C LYS A 47 -0.78 30.07 2.00
N LYS A 48 0.24 30.94 2.03
CA LYS A 48 1.65 30.49 2.09
C LYS A 48 1.97 29.71 3.37
N GLN A 49 1.43 30.13 4.53
CA GLN A 49 1.59 29.39 5.79
C GLN A 49 0.88 28.04 5.74
N SER A 50 -0.35 27.97 5.21
CA SER A 50 -1.08 26.72 5.03
C SER A 50 -0.29 25.72 4.16
N LEU A 51 0.25 26.16 3.01
CA LEU A 51 1.09 25.32 2.15
C LEU A 51 2.32 24.78 2.91
N LYS A 52 3.01 25.62 3.69
CA LYS A 52 4.15 25.15 4.49
C LYS A 52 3.77 24.14 5.56
N LEU A 53 2.63 24.31 6.23
CA LEU A 53 2.14 23.36 7.22
C LEU A 53 1.76 22.02 6.57
N ASN A 54 1.12 22.06 5.40
CA ASN A 54 0.80 20.85 4.65
C ASN A 54 2.08 20.10 4.25
N THR A 55 3.08 20.79 3.69
CA THR A 55 4.38 20.17 3.35
C THR A 55 5.06 19.59 4.59
N LEU A 56 5.05 20.31 5.73
CA LEU A 56 5.63 19.79 6.97
C LEU A 56 4.88 18.55 7.48
N SER A 57 3.55 18.56 7.41
CA SER A 57 2.72 17.41 7.79
C SER A 57 3.05 16.18 6.92
N GLN A 58 3.19 16.39 5.61
CA GLN A 58 3.56 15.34 4.67
C GLN A 58 4.95 14.76 4.98
N ASN A 59 5.95 15.60 5.16
CA ASN A 59 7.32 15.17 5.49
C ASN A 59 7.37 14.38 6.84
N ILE A 60 6.59 14.81 7.83
CA ILE A 60 6.50 14.09 9.11
C ILE A 60 5.85 12.72 8.91
N ARG A 61 4.75 12.61 8.16
CA ARG A 61 4.09 11.32 7.88
C ARG A 61 5.03 10.37 7.14
N GLU A 62 5.72 10.86 6.11
CA GLU A 62 6.72 10.10 5.37
C GLU A 62 7.80 9.55 6.32
N ARG A 63 8.36 10.42 7.16
CA ARG A 63 9.38 10.02 8.15
C ARG A 63 8.87 8.96 9.12
N LEU A 64 7.66 9.14 9.64
CA LEU A 64 7.04 8.15 10.53
C LEU A 64 6.83 6.79 9.84
N SER A 65 6.42 6.79 8.57
CA SER A 65 6.27 5.56 7.79
C SER A 65 7.60 4.85 7.55
N ILE A 66 8.67 5.61 7.24
CA ILE A 66 10.03 5.06 7.10
C ILE A 66 10.52 4.47 8.43
N ASP A 67 10.34 5.18 9.54
CA ASP A 67 10.78 4.73 10.86
C ASP A 67 9.98 3.49 11.34
N GLU A 68 8.68 3.39 11.01
CA GLU A 68 7.86 2.21 11.30
C GLU A 68 8.30 1.01 10.45
N LEU A 69 8.53 1.21 9.15
CA LEU A 69 9.03 0.17 8.26
C LEU A 69 10.42 -0.31 8.70
N ALA A 70 11.34 0.60 9.01
CA ALA A 70 12.67 0.25 9.49
C ALA A 70 12.63 -0.57 10.78
N ARG A 71 11.76 -0.21 11.73
CA ARG A 71 11.56 -0.98 12.97
C ARG A 71 11.01 -2.37 12.70
N SER A 72 10.00 -2.50 11.81
CA SER A 72 9.44 -3.78 11.40
C SER A 72 10.51 -4.71 10.81
N LEU A 73 11.42 -4.16 10.00
CA LEU A 73 12.49 -4.92 9.35
C LEU A 73 13.71 -5.16 10.27
N ALA A 74 13.85 -4.44 11.38
CA ALA A 74 14.95 -4.60 12.32
C ALA A 74 14.79 -5.83 13.25
N HIS A 75 13.56 -6.37 13.40
CA HIS A 75 13.33 -7.55 14.22
C HIS A 75 14.07 -8.76 13.66
N GLU A 76 14.73 -9.54 14.54
CA GLU A 76 15.43 -10.78 14.14
C GLU A 76 14.44 -11.88 13.71
N ASP A 77 13.29 -11.93 14.37
CA ASP A 77 12.25 -12.91 14.10
C ASP A 77 11.46 -12.55 12.82
N GLU A 78 11.64 -13.37 11.81
CA GLU A 78 10.92 -13.29 10.53
C GLU A 78 9.39 -13.40 10.68
N SER A 79 8.91 -14.11 11.71
CA SER A 79 7.46 -14.27 11.95
C SER A 79 6.80 -12.96 12.33
N SER A 80 7.54 -12.04 12.97
CA SER A 80 7.05 -10.73 13.40
C SER A 80 6.84 -9.73 12.26
N VAL A 81 7.37 -9.99 11.07
CA VAL A 81 7.20 -9.12 9.90
C VAL A 81 5.81 -9.34 9.27
N ASP A 82 4.96 -8.33 9.33
CA ASP A 82 3.70 -8.26 8.60
C ASP A 82 3.96 -7.71 7.20
N LEU A 83 3.86 -8.59 6.17
CA LEU A 83 4.13 -8.22 4.79
C LEU A 83 3.12 -7.22 4.24
N LEU A 84 1.82 -7.39 4.56
CA LEU A 84 0.79 -6.48 4.06
C LEU A 84 0.96 -5.08 4.65
N ARG A 85 1.17 -5.00 5.96
CA ARG A 85 1.42 -3.73 6.65
C ARG A 85 2.68 -3.05 6.10
N SER A 86 3.76 -3.81 5.90
CA SER A 86 5.01 -3.30 5.33
C SER A 86 4.82 -2.79 3.89
N ALA A 87 4.05 -3.50 3.07
CA ALA A 87 3.73 -3.09 1.70
C ALA A 87 2.84 -1.83 1.67
N LEU A 88 1.90 -1.69 2.61
CA LEU A 88 1.08 -0.48 2.78
C LEU A 88 1.90 0.71 3.30
N LEU A 89 2.91 0.49 4.16
CA LEU A 89 3.85 1.54 4.58
C LEU A 89 4.67 2.06 3.40
N ILE A 90 5.10 1.19 2.49
CA ILE A 90 5.76 1.60 1.24
C ILE A 90 4.81 2.47 0.39
N ALA A 91 3.56 2.04 0.20
CA ALA A 91 2.56 2.80 -0.55
C ALA A 91 2.28 4.19 0.08
N ARG A 92 2.35 4.30 1.41
CA ARG A 92 2.14 5.55 2.15
C ARG A 92 3.23 6.59 1.91
N LEU A 93 4.41 6.20 1.43
CA LEU A 93 5.47 7.14 1.06
C LEU A 93 5.06 8.00 -0.13
N GLU A 94 4.35 7.44 -1.09
CA GLU A 94 3.83 8.16 -2.27
C GLU A 94 2.47 8.80 -1.99
N ASN A 95 1.56 8.07 -1.37
CA ASN A 95 0.22 8.55 -1.03
C ASN A 95 0.02 8.54 0.51
N PRO A 96 0.36 9.63 1.22
CA PRO A 96 0.32 9.65 2.67
C PRO A 96 -1.10 9.74 3.26
N ASP A 97 -2.11 9.99 2.44
CA ASP A 97 -3.46 10.34 2.92
C ASP A 97 -4.46 9.17 2.96
N PHE A 98 -4.09 7.97 2.45
CA PHE A 98 -5.00 6.83 2.55
C PHE A 98 -5.05 6.24 3.99
N ASP A 99 -6.19 5.70 4.34
CA ASP A 99 -6.42 5.01 5.62
C ASP A 99 -5.88 3.57 5.57
N MET A 100 -4.68 3.37 6.11
CA MET A 100 -4.02 2.05 6.12
C MET A 100 -4.83 0.99 6.88
N GLU A 101 -5.48 1.36 7.97
CA GLU A 101 -6.28 0.41 8.76
C GLU A 101 -7.53 -0.05 7.98
N ALA A 102 -8.09 0.80 7.12
CA ALA A 102 -9.15 0.41 6.21
C ALA A 102 -8.69 -0.68 5.22
N TYR A 103 -7.46 -0.60 4.70
CA TYR A 103 -6.91 -1.63 3.80
C TYR A 103 -6.55 -2.93 4.53
N LEU A 104 -6.04 -2.87 5.75
CA LEU A 104 -5.84 -4.07 6.57
C LEU A 104 -7.18 -4.77 6.81
N LYS A 105 -8.23 -4.02 7.17
CA LYS A 105 -9.59 -4.55 7.34
C LYS A 105 -10.19 -5.06 6.01
N LYS A 106 -9.89 -4.41 4.88
CA LYS A 106 -10.29 -4.89 3.55
C LYS A 106 -9.71 -6.27 3.26
N ALA A 107 -8.44 -6.51 3.59
CA ALA A 107 -7.82 -7.83 3.45
C ALA A 107 -8.46 -8.90 4.37
N GLU A 108 -8.78 -8.55 5.62
CA GLU A 108 -9.53 -9.44 6.52
C GLU A 108 -10.89 -9.81 5.94
N ASN A 109 -11.63 -8.82 5.43
CA ASN A 109 -12.94 -9.05 4.81
C ASN A 109 -12.84 -9.94 3.56
N ILE A 110 -11.80 -9.76 2.73
CA ILE A 110 -11.54 -10.64 1.56
C ILE A 110 -11.30 -12.07 2.06
N ALA A 111 -10.45 -12.26 3.06
CA ALA A 111 -10.18 -13.59 3.62
C ALA A 111 -11.46 -14.24 4.19
N LEU A 112 -12.28 -13.48 4.92
CA LEU A 112 -13.57 -13.95 5.45
C LEU A 112 -14.55 -14.34 4.33
N GLN A 113 -14.66 -13.55 3.27
CA GLN A 113 -15.49 -13.87 2.11
C GLN A 113 -15.04 -15.18 1.45
N ILE A 114 -13.74 -15.36 1.26
CA ILE A 114 -13.17 -16.59 0.68
C ILE A 114 -13.42 -17.79 1.60
N SER A 115 -13.23 -17.63 2.92
CA SER A 115 -13.45 -18.71 3.89
C SER A 115 -14.90 -19.22 3.93
N ALA A 116 -15.87 -18.38 3.60
CA ALA A 116 -17.28 -18.77 3.51
C ALA A 116 -17.56 -19.83 2.43
N HIS A 117 -16.64 -19.98 1.46
CA HIS A 117 -16.70 -21.01 0.42
C HIS A 117 -16.01 -22.32 0.80
N PHE A 118 -15.38 -22.41 1.99
CA PHE A 118 -14.69 -23.62 2.41
C PHE A 118 -15.67 -24.69 2.88
N PRO A 119 -15.59 -25.92 2.34
CA PRO A 119 -16.30 -27.06 2.91
C PRO A 119 -15.88 -27.30 4.36
N LYS A 120 -16.79 -27.79 5.21
CA LYS A 120 -16.54 -28.00 6.65
C LYS A 120 -15.31 -28.86 6.98
N GLN A 121 -14.94 -29.79 6.08
CA GLN A 121 -13.79 -30.69 6.24
C GLN A 121 -12.78 -30.55 5.11
N ALA A 122 -12.67 -29.36 4.50
CA ALA A 122 -11.73 -29.13 3.41
C ALA A 122 -10.28 -29.30 3.87
N SER A 123 -9.51 -30.05 3.10
CA SER A 123 -8.05 -30.14 3.25
C SER A 123 -7.40 -28.79 2.93
N GLY A 124 -6.13 -28.60 3.36
CA GLY A 124 -5.36 -27.39 3.03
C GLY A 124 -5.27 -27.16 1.52
N GLU A 125 -5.08 -28.22 0.73
CA GLU A 125 -5.06 -28.12 -0.74
C GLU A 125 -6.39 -27.65 -1.34
N GLU A 126 -7.52 -28.18 -0.84
CA GLU A 126 -8.86 -27.76 -1.31
C GLU A 126 -9.11 -26.29 -0.99
N LYS A 127 -8.78 -25.85 0.24
CA LYS A 127 -8.86 -24.45 0.63
C LYS A 127 -7.97 -23.56 -0.25
N LEU A 128 -6.74 -24.00 -0.56
CA LEU A 128 -5.82 -23.32 -1.45
C LEU A 128 -6.40 -23.15 -2.86
N LYS A 129 -6.98 -24.19 -3.44
CA LYS A 129 -7.64 -24.13 -4.76
C LYS A 129 -8.81 -23.17 -4.76
N ILE A 130 -9.59 -23.14 -3.69
CA ILE A 130 -10.70 -22.20 -3.53
C ILE A 130 -10.16 -20.76 -3.41
N LEU A 131 -9.10 -20.52 -2.63
CA LEU A 131 -8.45 -19.21 -2.53
C LEU A 131 -7.99 -18.72 -3.89
N VAL A 132 -7.29 -19.57 -4.67
CA VAL A 132 -6.83 -19.22 -6.03
C VAL A 132 -8.01 -18.87 -6.93
N HIS A 133 -9.06 -19.69 -6.94
CA HIS A 133 -10.25 -19.45 -7.77
C HIS A 133 -10.99 -18.18 -7.36
N GLN A 134 -11.27 -18.00 -6.07
CA GLN A 134 -12.00 -16.84 -5.58
C GLN A 134 -11.24 -15.53 -5.83
N LEU A 135 -9.93 -15.50 -5.53
CA LEU A 135 -9.16 -14.26 -5.67
C LEU A 135 -8.96 -13.87 -7.14
N PHE A 136 -8.57 -14.81 -8.00
CA PHE A 136 -8.16 -14.50 -9.36
C PHE A 136 -9.29 -14.61 -10.38
N GLN A 137 -10.24 -15.54 -10.22
CA GLN A 137 -11.32 -15.74 -11.19
C GLN A 137 -12.58 -14.95 -10.80
N GLU A 138 -13.00 -15.01 -9.54
CA GLU A 138 -14.25 -14.38 -9.10
C GLU A 138 -14.02 -12.89 -8.74
N MET A 139 -13.00 -12.58 -7.93
CA MET A 139 -12.71 -11.19 -7.54
C MET A 139 -11.92 -10.44 -8.61
N GLY A 140 -11.33 -11.12 -9.60
CA GLY A 140 -10.70 -10.53 -10.76
C GLY A 140 -9.34 -9.89 -10.50
N PHE A 141 -8.58 -10.31 -9.48
CA PHE A 141 -7.20 -9.89 -9.35
C PHE A 141 -6.34 -10.49 -10.47
N HIS A 142 -5.50 -9.68 -11.12
CA HIS A 142 -4.69 -10.12 -12.25
C HIS A 142 -3.38 -9.34 -12.37
N GLY A 143 -2.45 -9.90 -13.14
CA GLY A 143 -1.19 -9.22 -13.48
C GLY A 143 -1.37 -8.09 -14.48
N SER A 144 -0.67 -6.98 -14.28
CA SER A 144 -0.61 -5.88 -15.23
C SER A 144 0.21 -6.28 -16.45
N THR A 145 -0.43 -6.38 -17.59
CA THR A 145 0.20 -6.77 -18.88
C THR A 145 0.31 -5.63 -19.86
N LEU A 146 -0.55 -4.62 -19.76
CA LEU A 146 -0.61 -3.50 -20.70
C LEU A 146 0.32 -2.35 -20.26
N ASP A 147 0.42 -2.11 -18.95
CA ASP A 147 1.25 -1.05 -18.38
C ASP A 147 2.04 -1.59 -17.18
N TYR A 148 2.88 -2.59 -17.46
CA TYR A 148 3.65 -3.30 -16.43
C TYR A 148 4.46 -2.37 -15.53
N SER A 149 5.07 -1.33 -16.11
CA SER A 149 5.97 -0.41 -15.42
C SER A 149 5.25 0.70 -14.65
N HIS A 150 3.91 0.78 -14.72
CA HIS A 150 3.18 1.83 -14.01
C HIS A 150 3.39 1.72 -12.49
N PRO A 151 3.74 2.82 -11.79
CA PRO A 151 4.04 2.79 -10.37
C PRO A 151 2.93 2.23 -9.49
N SER A 152 1.64 2.45 -9.85
CA SER A 152 0.47 1.95 -9.11
C SER A 152 0.50 0.43 -8.93
N ASN A 153 1.06 -0.32 -9.89
CA ASN A 153 1.22 -1.77 -9.78
C ASN A 153 2.12 -2.22 -8.63
N SER A 154 2.92 -1.29 -8.07
CA SER A 154 3.83 -1.52 -6.96
C SER A 154 3.26 -1.10 -5.60
N TYR A 155 2.19 -0.30 -5.57
CA TYR A 155 1.57 0.21 -4.35
C TYR A 155 0.40 -0.66 -3.94
N MET A 156 0.49 -1.26 -2.75
CA MET A 156 -0.48 -2.26 -2.28
C MET A 156 -1.92 -1.72 -2.17
N ASN A 157 -2.11 -0.46 -1.79
CA ASN A 157 -3.44 0.18 -1.78
C ASN A 157 -4.06 0.22 -3.18
N GLU A 158 -3.29 0.67 -4.19
CA GLU A 158 -3.72 0.71 -5.60
C GLU A 158 -4.03 -0.70 -6.13
N VAL A 159 -3.11 -1.67 -5.86
CA VAL A 159 -3.32 -3.08 -6.24
C VAL A 159 -4.60 -3.65 -5.64
N MET A 160 -4.93 -3.30 -4.40
CA MET A 160 -6.17 -3.76 -3.75
C MET A 160 -7.42 -3.06 -4.28
N ASP A 161 -7.31 -1.85 -4.83
CA ASP A 161 -8.43 -1.11 -5.41
C ASP A 161 -8.66 -1.48 -6.86
N ASP A 162 -7.59 -1.48 -7.67
CA ASP A 162 -7.64 -1.73 -9.11
C ASP A 162 -7.66 -3.22 -9.46
N ARG A 163 -7.28 -4.09 -8.51
CA ARG A 163 -7.13 -5.55 -8.66
C ARG A 163 -6.08 -5.94 -9.69
N GLU A 164 -5.18 -5.04 -9.98
CA GLU A 164 -4.09 -5.21 -10.93
C GLU A 164 -2.75 -4.94 -10.25
N GLY A 165 -1.69 -5.71 -10.56
CA GLY A 165 -0.41 -5.53 -9.90
C GLY A 165 0.76 -6.27 -10.53
N LEU A 166 1.95 -6.07 -9.95
CA LEU A 166 3.16 -6.80 -10.30
C LEU A 166 3.16 -8.23 -9.70
N PRO A 167 4.00 -9.14 -10.23
CA PRO A 167 4.13 -10.48 -9.64
C PRO A 167 4.36 -10.47 -8.12
N ILE A 168 5.22 -9.57 -7.62
CA ILE A 168 5.54 -9.50 -6.20
C ILE A 168 4.41 -8.91 -5.35
N THR A 169 3.71 -7.86 -5.82
CA THR A 169 2.62 -7.23 -5.06
C THR A 169 1.41 -8.15 -4.95
N LEU A 170 1.03 -8.82 -6.05
CA LEU A 170 -0.03 -9.83 -6.04
C LEU A 170 0.35 -11.05 -5.18
N SER A 171 1.63 -11.46 -5.20
CA SER A 171 2.09 -12.56 -4.34
C SER A 171 2.06 -12.19 -2.86
N VAL A 172 2.45 -10.97 -2.48
CA VAL A 172 2.35 -10.48 -1.09
C VAL A 172 0.91 -10.49 -0.62
N LEU A 173 -0.02 -9.98 -1.42
CA LEU A 173 -1.45 -10.02 -1.10
C LEU A 173 -1.94 -11.47 -0.94
N PHE A 174 -1.60 -12.35 -1.88
CA PHE A 174 -1.97 -13.77 -1.85
C PHE A 174 -1.43 -14.48 -0.60
N ILE A 175 -0.15 -14.29 -0.26
CA ILE A 175 0.50 -14.88 0.91
C ILE A 175 -0.21 -14.42 2.19
N GLU A 176 -0.51 -13.14 2.30
CA GLU A 176 -1.16 -12.59 3.48
C GLU A 176 -2.61 -13.04 3.63
N LEU A 177 -3.36 -13.18 2.53
CA LEU A 177 -4.69 -13.78 2.56
C LEU A 177 -4.64 -15.26 2.94
N ALA A 178 -3.69 -16.02 2.37
CA ALA A 178 -3.48 -17.42 2.70
C ALA A 178 -3.15 -17.62 4.18
N ASN A 179 -2.25 -16.80 4.74
CA ASN A 179 -1.89 -16.87 6.16
C ASN A 179 -3.08 -16.56 7.08
N ARG A 180 -3.99 -15.64 6.70
CA ARG A 180 -5.24 -15.36 7.44
C ARG A 180 -6.23 -16.52 7.39
N LEU A 181 -6.05 -17.44 6.43
CA LEU A 181 -6.85 -18.65 6.24
C LEU A 181 -6.17 -19.90 6.79
N ASP A 182 -5.11 -19.74 7.59
CA ASP A 182 -4.29 -20.83 8.15
C ASP A 182 -3.66 -21.74 7.09
N LEU A 183 -3.33 -21.18 5.92
CA LEU A 183 -2.65 -21.86 4.85
C LEU A 183 -1.15 -21.50 4.85
N PRO A 184 -0.23 -22.47 5.01
CA PRO A 184 1.22 -22.22 5.09
C PRO A 184 1.78 -21.88 3.71
N VAL A 185 1.64 -20.62 3.31
CA VAL A 185 2.12 -20.07 2.05
C VAL A 185 3.30 -19.14 2.28
N SER A 186 4.32 -19.28 1.45
CA SER A 186 5.52 -18.43 1.44
C SER A 186 5.80 -17.90 0.04
N GLY A 187 6.69 -16.92 -0.09
CA GLY A 187 7.10 -16.37 -1.38
C GLY A 187 8.34 -17.02 -1.96
N LEU A 188 8.40 -17.14 -3.27
CA LEU A 188 9.57 -17.59 -4.03
C LEU A 188 10.04 -16.50 -4.99
N GLY A 189 11.24 -16.00 -4.77
CA GLY A 189 11.86 -14.99 -5.62
C GLY A 189 12.57 -15.61 -6.81
N LEU A 190 11.89 -15.72 -7.92
CA LEU A 190 12.48 -16.22 -9.18
C LEU A 190 13.19 -15.08 -9.95
N PRO A 191 14.15 -15.40 -10.85
CA PRO A 191 14.73 -14.43 -11.77
C PRO A 191 13.64 -13.74 -12.62
N GLY A 192 13.53 -12.43 -12.51
CA GLY A 192 12.53 -11.64 -13.26
C GLY A 192 11.06 -11.86 -12.87
N HIS A 193 10.77 -12.78 -11.93
CA HIS A 193 9.40 -13.09 -11.53
C HIS A 193 9.29 -13.36 -10.01
N PHE A 194 8.07 -13.42 -9.49
CA PHE A 194 7.81 -13.76 -8.10
C PHE A 194 6.53 -14.60 -8.01
N ILE A 195 6.60 -15.74 -7.31
CA ILE A 195 5.48 -16.66 -7.15
C ILE A 195 5.29 -17.02 -5.68
N ALA A 196 4.19 -17.70 -5.35
CA ALA A 196 3.92 -18.23 -4.02
C ALA A 196 4.09 -19.75 -3.99
N VAL A 197 4.41 -20.29 -2.81
CA VAL A 197 4.49 -21.72 -2.55
C VAL A 197 3.73 -22.09 -1.30
N TYR A 198 2.82 -23.03 -1.43
CA TYR A 198 2.17 -23.70 -0.31
C TYR A 198 2.97 -24.95 0.03
N ARG A 199 3.28 -25.14 1.33
CA ARG A 199 3.97 -26.35 1.83
C ARG A 199 3.30 -26.85 3.10
N GLU A 200 2.79 -28.05 3.04
CA GLU A 200 2.16 -28.73 4.16
C GLU A 200 2.85 -30.07 4.43
N LYS A 201 3.09 -30.37 5.71
CA LYS A 201 3.55 -31.69 6.13
C LYS A 201 2.35 -32.59 6.33
N VAL A 202 2.29 -33.71 5.61
CA VAL A 202 1.24 -34.75 5.71
C VAL A 202 1.93 -36.06 6.12
N GLY A 203 1.98 -36.33 7.41
CA GLY A 203 2.71 -37.49 7.96
C GLY A 203 4.22 -37.35 7.71
N SER A 204 4.82 -38.34 7.01
CA SER A 204 6.23 -38.32 6.60
C SER A 204 6.51 -37.52 5.33
N ASP A 205 5.47 -37.16 4.59
CA ASP A 205 5.58 -36.52 3.28
C ASP A 205 5.39 -35.02 3.39
N SER A 206 5.99 -34.29 2.47
CA SER A 206 5.75 -32.85 2.32
C SER A 206 5.06 -32.58 0.98
N LYS A 207 3.93 -31.92 1.04
CA LYS A 207 3.20 -31.48 -0.14
C LYS A 207 3.65 -30.10 -0.52
N GLU A 208 4.01 -29.88 -1.79
CA GLU A 208 4.39 -28.60 -2.36
C GLU A 208 3.47 -28.25 -3.52
N ILE A 209 2.89 -27.05 -3.50
CA ILE A 209 2.07 -26.52 -4.61
C ILE A 209 2.57 -25.11 -4.90
N LEU A 210 2.92 -24.85 -6.16
CA LEU A 210 3.35 -23.53 -6.63
C LEU A 210 2.16 -22.78 -7.20
N ILE A 211 2.08 -21.50 -6.89
CA ILE A 211 1.03 -20.59 -7.35
C ILE A 211 1.71 -19.41 -8.04
N ASP A 212 1.27 -19.08 -9.23
CA ASP A 212 1.61 -17.84 -9.93
C ASP A 212 0.47 -16.82 -9.78
N PRO A 213 0.54 -15.88 -8.81
CA PRO A 213 -0.51 -14.88 -8.60
C PRO A 213 -0.63 -13.90 -9.77
N PHE A 214 0.42 -13.68 -10.54
CA PHE A 214 0.38 -12.83 -11.72
C PHE A 214 -0.44 -13.47 -12.85
N GLY A 215 -0.24 -14.77 -13.07
CA GLY A 215 -1.03 -15.56 -14.01
C GLY A 215 -2.35 -16.08 -13.44
N GLY A 216 -2.63 -15.89 -12.14
CA GLY A 216 -3.86 -16.30 -11.45
C GLY A 216 -4.06 -17.82 -11.41
N LYS A 217 -3.00 -18.64 -11.29
CA LYS A 217 -3.08 -20.10 -11.42
C LYS A 217 -2.06 -20.88 -10.61
N ILE A 218 -2.37 -22.14 -10.36
CA ILE A 218 -1.43 -23.14 -9.86
C ILE A 218 -0.51 -23.55 -11.02
N VAL A 219 0.78 -23.70 -10.74
CA VAL A 219 1.80 -24.05 -11.74
C VAL A 219 2.71 -25.18 -11.24
N THR A 220 3.26 -25.94 -12.16
CA THR A 220 4.34 -26.90 -11.89
C THR A 220 5.70 -26.19 -11.90
N ARG A 221 6.74 -26.83 -11.35
CA ARG A 221 8.13 -26.34 -11.44
C ARG A 221 8.56 -26.12 -12.90
N LYS A 222 8.14 -27.01 -13.82
CA LYS A 222 8.43 -26.90 -15.26
C LYS A 222 7.76 -25.67 -15.89
N GLU A 223 6.50 -25.38 -15.49
CA GLU A 223 5.80 -24.17 -15.94
C GLU A 223 6.42 -22.92 -15.36
N ALA A 224 6.83 -22.94 -14.09
CA ALA A 224 7.56 -21.81 -13.47
C ALA A 224 8.87 -21.51 -14.23
N ALA A 225 9.66 -22.54 -14.59
CA ALA A 225 10.85 -22.38 -15.42
C ALA A 225 10.52 -21.78 -16.81
N LYS A 226 9.41 -22.22 -17.43
CA LYS A 226 8.95 -21.67 -18.70
C LYS A 226 8.53 -20.18 -18.60
N ILE A 227 7.89 -19.77 -17.49
CA ILE A 227 7.51 -18.38 -17.25
C ILE A 227 8.74 -17.48 -17.22
N VAL A 228 9.81 -17.90 -16.52
CA VAL A 228 11.03 -17.08 -16.40
C VAL A 228 12.01 -17.28 -17.59
N GLY A 229 11.78 -18.27 -18.45
CA GLY A 229 12.58 -18.51 -19.66
C GLY A 229 13.95 -19.14 -19.42
N ILE A 230 14.22 -19.65 -18.21
CA ILE A 230 15.47 -20.30 -17.82
C ILE A 230 15.21 -21.58 -17.03
N GLU A 231 16.21 -22.46 -16.94
CA GLU A 231 16.16 -23.59 -16.02
C GLU A 231 16.29 -23.12 -14.58
N LEU A 232 15.44 -23.67 -13.70
CA LEU A 232 15.44 -23.38 -12.28
C LEU A 232 16.12 -24.53 -11.51
N SER A 233 16.93 -24.16 -10.54
CA SER A 233 17.60 -25.08 -9.61
C SER A 233 16.79 -25.24 -8.31
N GLU A 234 17.14 -26.22 -7.48
CA GLU A 234 16.52 -26.40 -6.16
C GLU A 234 16.66 -25.14 -5.27
N ARG A 235 17.68 -24.32 -5.48
CA ARG A 235 17.89 -23.05 -4.73
C ARG A 235 16.83 -22.02 -5.03
N ASP A 236 16.28 -22.02 -6.24
CA ASP A 236 15.23 -21.08 -6.65
C ASP A 236 13.88 -21.38 -5.99
N PHE A 237 13.73 -22.59 -5.43
CA PHE A 237 12.54 -23.01 -4.69
C PHE A 237 12.70 -22.89 -3.17
N ILE A 238 13.75 -22.22 -2.68
CA ILE A 238 13.88 -21.88 -1.26
C ILE A 238 13.02 -20.64 -0.96
N PRO A 239 12.13 -20.69 0.04
CA PRO A 239 11.30 -19.54 0.40
C PRO A 239 12.13 -18.31 0.72
N SER A 240 11.73 -17.20 0.14
CA SER A 240 12.32 -15.89 0.43
C SER A 240 11.94 -15.44 1.85
N LYS A 241 12.90 -14.84 2.55
CA LYS A 241 12.60 -14.18 3.83
C LYS A 241 11.68 -12.99 3.60
N LYS A 242 10.80 -12.70 4.56
CA LYS A 242 9.88 -11.57 4.46
C LYS A 242 10.61 -10.23 4.26
N LYS A 243 11.77 -10.04 4.90
CA LYS A 243 12.63 -8.87 4.69
C LYS A 243 13.16 -8.75 3.26
N ASP A 244 13.51 -9.88 2.64
CA ASP A 244 14.00 -9.90 1.27
C ASP A 244 12.85 -9.56 0.28
N ILE A 245 11.63 -10.00 0.58
CA ILE A 245 10.43 -9.64 -0.19
C ILE A 245 10.21 -8.13 -0.14
N ILE A 246 10.19 -7.52 1.04
CA ILE A 246 10.02 -6.06 1.20
C ILE A 246 11.16 -5.30 0.54
N THR A 247 12.41 -5.76 0.69
CA THR A 247 13.57 -5.15 0.03
C THR A 247 13.41 -5.19 -1.50
N ARG A 248 12.91 -6.29 -2.04
CA ARG A 248 12.66 -6.44 -3.49
C ARG A 248 11.53 -5.52 -3.96
N MET A 249 10.46 -5.32 -3.17
CA MET A 249 9.42 -4.34 -3.48
C MET A 249 9.99 -2.93 -3.59
N ILE A 250 10.82 -2.52 -2.64
CA ILE A 250 11.50 -1.20 -2.65
C ILE A 250 12.40 -1.06 -3.88
N ARG A 251 13.18 -2.10 -4.22
CA ARG A 251 14.04 -2.09 -5.42
C ARG A 251 13.26 -1.94 -6.72
N ASN A 252 12.10 -2.60 -6.82
CA ASN A 252 11.23 -2.44 -7.99
C ASN A 252 10.75 -0.99 -8.14
N LEU A 253 10.35 -0.34 -7.05
CA LEU A 253 9.96 1.07 -7.08
C LEU A 253 11.09 2.00 -7.50
N ILE A 254 12.30 1.80 -6.99
CA ILE A 254 13.48 2.56 -7.41
C ILE A 254 13.76 2.36 -8.90
N HIS A 255 13.63 1.13 -9.39
CA HIS A 255 13.87 0.81 -10.80
C HIS A 255 12.85 1.47 -11.73
N PHE A 256 11.58 1.44 -11.38
CA PHE A 256 10.52 2.05 -12.20
C PHE A 256 10.43 3.56 -12.02
N GLY A 257 10.70 4.10 -10.83
CA GLY A 257 10.68 5.55 -10.57
C GLY A 257 11.89 6.31 -11.14
N GLY A 258 13.03 5.65 -11.36
CA GLY A 258 14.23 6.26 -11.95
C GLY A 258 14.18 6.39 -13.49
N ASN A 259 13.14 5.90 -14.13
CA ASN A 259 12.96 5.90 -15.60
C ASN A 259 11.89 6.92 -16.08
N GLN A 260 11.45 7.83 -15.19
CA GLN A 260 10.51 8.93 -15.55
C GLN A 260 11.26 10.28 -15.71
#